data_7866802c2936d906daabcc587a494e6e
#
_entry.id   7866802c2936d906daabcc587a494e6e
#
_cell.length_a   1.000
_cell.length_b   1.000
_cell.length_c   1.000
_cell.angle_alpha   90.00
_cell.angle_beta   90.00
_cell.angle_gamma   90.00
#
_symmetry.space_group_name_H-M   'P 1'
#
loop_
_entity.id
_entity.type
_entity.pdbx_description
1 polymer ?
#
loop_
_entity_poly.entity_id
_entity_poly.type
_entity_poly.pdbx_seq_one_letter_code
_entity_poly.pdbx_strand_id
1 'polypeptide(L)'
;LYSIVGVGKGVKNLMQCFDQYKEYKTFYLDEEALGNFSSMADYENNFPTTAIRKTLKSITKNSEVLYVLEGGDPISGATLRILEVIKRAKTTVLYVVPDRDILTDQEKYNESLTFRALQDIARCGDLEQIILVDLNRVEMFLGDIPLENYDAILAHNIVNTFAMLNYFDHIDPVKTTKKKLPDAVRISTIGILSPDDEECMFYDLQWVKDKEYCYGVTDEDMKKSSLLREIRNKIKKSNKDTRCYYSIYSIESDQVQKFLRTHTDICQTRNEKIDAATP
;
A
#
# COMPACT_ATOMS: atom_id res chain seq x y z
N LEU A 1 3.74 10.99 -14.85
CA LEU A 1 4.87 10.19 -14.33
C LEU A 1 4.72 10.09 -12.82
N TYR A 2 4.50 8.90 -12.34
CA TYR A 2 4.36 8.62 -10.89
C TYR A 2 5.74 8.61 -10.24
N SER A 3 5.89 9.27 -9.09
CA SER A 3 7.15 9.28 -8.34
C SER A 3 7.03 8.38 -7.12
N ILE A 4 8.00 7.48 -6.92
CA ILE A 4 8.07 6.58 -5.77
C ILE A 4 9.18 7.09 -4.84
N VAL A 5 8.86 7.35 -3.58
CA VAL A 5 9.83 7.77 -2.56
C VAL A 5 9.84 6.72 -1.45
N GLY A 6 10.88 5.91 -1.39
CA GLY A 6 11.05 4.88 -0.37
C GLY A 6 12.04 5.30 0.71
N VAL A 7 11.76 4.94 1.96
CA VAL A 7 12.54 5.34 3.12
C VAL A 7 12.89 4.14 4.00
N GLY A 8 14.18 4.01 4.29
CA GLY A 8 14.71 2.99 5.20
C GLY A 8 14.96 1.63 4.57
N LYS A 9 15.66 0.78 5.32
CA LYS A 9 16.14 -0.53 4.83
C LYS A 9 14.99 -1.52 4.55
N GLY A 10 13.93 -1.49 5.34
CA GLY A 10 12.82 -2.42 5.22
C GLY A 10 12.06 -2.35 3.90
N VAL A 11 12.15 -1.22 3.17
CA VAL A 11 11.51 -1.09 1.86
C VAL A 11 12.46 -1.24 0.68
N LYS A 12 13.72 -1.61 0.92
CA LYS A 12 14.75 -1.71 -0.13
C LYS A 12 14.33 -2.64 -1.28
N ASN A 13 13.84 -3.82 -0.96
CA ASN A 13 13.42 -4.81 -1.97
C ASN A 13 12.20 -4.32 -2.78
N LEU A 14 11.26 -3.60 -2.14
CA LEU A 14 10.14 -2.94 -2.83
C LEU A 14 10.66 -1.89 -3.82
N MET A 15 11.61 -1.05 -3.39
CA MET A 15 12.19 -0.03 -4.26
C MET A 15 12.91 -0.62 -5.46
N GLN A 16 13.67 -1.71 -5.28
CA GLN A 16 14.31 -2.45 -6.37
C GLN A 16 13.29 -3.04 -7.37
N CYS A 17 12.13 -3.49 -6.88
CA CYS A 17 11.04 -3.93 -7.74
C CYS A 17 10.42 -2.76 -8.51
N PHE A 18 10.18 -1.61 -7.87
CA PHE A 18 9.68 -0.41 -8.55
C PHE A 18 10.62 0.11 -9.64
N ASP A 19 11.95 -0.01 -9.45
CA ASP A 19 12.96 0.39 -10.45
C ASP A 19 12.83 -0.37 -11.78
N GLN A 20 12.18 -1.51 -11.80
CA GLN A 20 11.94 -2.30 -13.02
C GLN A 20 10.84 -1.71 -13.91
N TYR A 21 10.00 -0.84 -13.38
CA TYR A 21 8.90 -0.19 -14.09
C TYR A 21 9.34 1.17 -14.64
N LYS A 22 9.42 1.29 -15.95
CA LYS A 22 9.90 2.51 -16.65
C LYS A 22 9.01 3.74 -16.47
N GLU A 23 7.75 3.54 -16.11
CA GLU A 23 6.77 4.58 -15.84
C GLU A 23 6.94 5.24 -14.47
N TYR A 24 7.74 4.65 -13.59
CA TYR A 24 8.01 5.20 -12.26
C TYR A 24 9.37 5.90 -12.23
N LYS A 25 9.41 6.98 -11.46
CA LYS A 25 10.66 7.63 -11.06
C LYS A 25 10.89 7.37 -9.59
N THR A 26 11.89 6.60 -9.25
CA THR A 26 12.18 6.18 -7.91
C THR A 26 13.21 7.09 -7.21
N PHE A 27 13.03 7.25 -5.91
CA PHE A 27 13.95 7.94 -4.99
C PHE A 27 14.04 7.08 -3.74
N TYR A 28 15.22 6.57 -3.45
CA TYR A 28 15.46 5.80 -2.25
C TYR A 28 16.26 6.63 -1.24
N LEU A 29 15.73 6.80 -0.05
CA LEU A 29 16.30 7.59 1.04
C LEU A 29 16.65 6.67 2.21
N ASP A 30 17.91 6.35 2.32
CA ASP A 30 18.49 5.53 3.39
C ASP A 30 19.31 6.37 4.38
N GLU A 31 20.07 5.69 5.22
CA GLU A 31 20.98 6.32 6.18
C GLU A 31 22.07 7.17 5.53
N GLU A 32 22.48 6.86 4.28
CA GLU A 32 23.45 7.68 3.54
C GLU A 32 22.85 9.04 3.17
N ALA A 33 21.57 9.03 2.79
CA ALA A 33 20.85 10.24 2.40
C ALA A 33 20.35 11.07 3.59
N LEU A 34 19.93 10.42 4.68
CA LEU A 34 19.26 11.06 5.82
C LEU A 34 20.16 11.24 7.06
N GLY A 35 21.30 10.57 7.12
CA GLY A 35 22.15 10.44 8.30
C GLY A 35 21.87 9.13 9.04
N ASN A 36 22.80 8.74 9.90
CA ASN A 36 22.66 7.54 10.73
C ASN A 36 22.45 7.96 12.19
N PHE A 37 21.23 7.84 12.66
CA PHE A 37 20.81 8.22 14.02
C PHE A 37 20.14 7.05 14.71
N SER A 38 20.19 7.07 16.07
CA SER A 38 19.67 5.99 16.88
C SER A 38 18.22 6.17 17.33
N SER A 39 17.64 7.37 17.15
CA SER A 39 16.27 7.64 17.56
C SER A 39 15.45 8.37 16.48
N MET A 40 14.13 8.19 16.52
CA MET A 40 13.19 8.94 15.67
C MET A 40 13.34 10.46 15.85
N ALA A 41 13.52 10.92 17.10
CA ALA A 41 13.68 12.34 17.39
C ALA A 41 14.94 12.93 16.75
N ASP A 42 16.04 12.16 16.72
CA ASP A 42 17.26 12.61 16.07
C ASP A 42 17.10 12.71 14.55
N TYR A 43 16.40 11.77 13.91
CA TYR A 43 16.06 11.85 12.48
C TYR A 43 15.19 13.05 12.16
N GLU A 44 14.23 13.39 13.02
CA GLU A 44 13.41 14.57 12.85
C GLU A 44 14.19 15.87 13.04
N ASN A 45 14.98 15.97 14.11
CA ASN A 45 15.71 17.19 14.50
C ASN A 45 16.89 17.51 13.57
N ASN A 46 17.58 16.48 13.05
CA ASN A 46 18.75 16.63 12.19
C ASN A 46 18.45 16.41 10.71
N PHE A 47 17.18 16.48 10.32
CA PHE A 47 16.73 16.21 8.96
C PHE A 47 17.42 17.12 7.94
N PRO A 48 18.12 16.57 6.90
CA PRO A 48 18.89 17.36 5.94
C PRO A 48 17.99 18.02 4.88
N THR A 49 17.14 18.94 5.29
CA THR A 49 16.06 19.55 4.47
C THR A 49 16.56 20.04 3.11
N THR A 50 17.71 20.73 3.05
CA THR A 50 18.24 21.32 1.79
C THR A 50 18.66 20.23 0.81
N ALA A 51 19.33 19.17 1.27
CA ALA A 51 19.76 18.05 0.45
C ALA A 51 18.55 17.29 -0.11
N ILE A 52 17.58 16.97 0.75
CA ILE A 52 16.38 16.23 0.35
C ILE A 52 15.51 17.03 -0.61
N ARG A 53 15.33 18.34 -0.40
CA ARG A 53 14.64 19.21 -1.37
C ARG A 53 15.33 19.23 -2.74
N LYS A 54 16.65 19.18 -2.77
CA LYS A 54 17.42 19.09 -4.02
C LYS A 54 17.21 17.73 -4.72
N THR A 55 17.23 16.64 -3.96
CA THR A 55 16.98 15.28 -4.46
C THR A 55 15.58 15.16 -5.03
N LEU A 56 14.55 15.63 -4.31
CA LEU A 56 13.15 15.52 -4.67
C LEU A 56 12.62 16.70 -5.53
N LYS A 57 13.51 17.55 -6.07
CA LYS A 57 13.14 18.77 -6.82
C LYS A 57 12.21 18.57 -8.02
N SER A 58 12.21 17.37 -8.59
CA SER A 58 11.33 17.03 -9.71
C SER A 58 9.89 16.74 -9.30
N ILE A 59 9.62 16.55 -8.00
CA ILE A 59 8.28 16.39 -7.45
C ILE A 59 7.64 17.78 -7.33
N THR A 60 6.56 17.99 -8.06
CA THR A 60 5.86 19.27 -8.17
C THR A 60 4.42 19.15 -7.68
N LYS A 61 3.68 20.24 -7.69
CA LYS A 61 2.25 20.28 -7.31
C LYS A 61 1.38 19.30 -8.12
N ASN A 62 1.75 19.00 -9.37
CA ASN A 62 0.97 18.13 -10.23
C ASN A 62 1.49 16.69 -10.23
N SER A 63 2.49 16.39 -9.40
CA SER A 63 3.04 15.03 -9.27
C SER A 63 2.12 14.17 -8.41
N GLU A 64 2.01 12.93 -8.80
CA GLU A 64 1.47 11.85 -7.96
C GLU A 64 2.65 11.11 -7.34
N VAL A 65 2.61 10.91 -6.03
CA VAL A 65 3.70 10.33 -5.26
C VAL A 65 3.20 9.14 -4.46
N LEU A 66 3.91 8.02 -4.57
CA LEU A 66 3.83 6.94 -3.60
C LEU A 66 4.98 7.07 -2.63
N TYR A 67 4.67 7.31 -1.38
CA TYR A 67 5.62 7.30 -0.28
C TYR A 67 5.61 5.92 0.37
N VAL A 68 6.76 5.21 0.32
CA VAL A 68 6.87 3.81 0.79
C VAL A 68 7.70 3.79 2.06
N LEU A 69 7.14 3.22 3.11
CA LEU A 69 7.74 3.20 4.44
C LEU A 69 7.39 1.90 5.17
N GLU A 70 8.35 1.30 5.86
CA GLU A 70 8.13 0.31 6.90
C GLU A 70 8.20 0.96 8.27
N GLY A 71 7.31 0.57 9.20
CA GLY A 71 7.31 1.09 10.57
C GLY A 71 8.37 0.45 11.45
N GLY A 72 8.66 1.11 12.61
CA GLY A 72 9.52 0.54 13.66
C GLY A 72 10.95 1.06 13.65
N ASP A 73 11.59 1.13 12.48
CA ASP A 73 12.94 1.66 12.35
C ASP A 73 13.00 3.15 12.76
N PRO A 74 14.04 3.59 13.50
CA PRO A 74 14.23 5.01 13.85
C PRO A 74 14.16 5.98 12.68
N ILE A 75 14.58 5.58 11.48
CA ILE A 75 14.52 6.40 10.25
C ILE A 75 13.09 6.87 9.91
N SER A 76 12.08 6.17 10.40
CA SER A 76 10.67 6.58 10.26
C SER A 76 10.38 7.94 10.90
N GLY A 77 11.23 8.42 11.82
CA GLY A 77 11.18 9.78 12.37
C GLY A 77 11.36 10.89 11.33
N ALA A 78 12.00 10.61 10.19
CA ALA A 78 12.11 11.56 9.08
C ALA A 78 10.80 11.74 8.28
N THR A 79 9.80 10.87 8.47
CA THR A 79 8.58 10.79 7.64
C THR A 79 7.86 12.13 7.54
N LEU A 80 7.57 12.77 8.66
CA LEU A 80 6.83 14.05 8.65
C LEU A 80 7.59 15.15 7.90
N ARG A 81 8.92 15.18 8.04
CA ARG A 81 9.78 16.14 7.35
C ARG A 81 9.81 15.88 5.84
N ILE A 82 9.85 14.61 5.42
CA ILE A 82 9.78 14.24 3.99
C ILE A 82 8.42 14.62 3.41
N LEU A 83 7.33 14.27 4.09
CA LEU A 83 5.97 14.64 3.68
C LEU A 83 5.81 16.16 3.57
N GLU A 84 6.42 16.95 4.46
CA GLU A 84 6.46 18.41 4.36
C GLU A 84 7.21 18.88 3.10
N VAL A 85 8.30 18.24 2.72
CA VAL A 85 9.04 18.57 1.49
C VAL A 85 8.18 18.34 0.25
N ILE A 86 7.40 17.26 0.20
CA ILE A 86 6.56 16.88 -0.94
C ILE A 86 5.08 17.31 -0.80
N LYS A 87 4.72 18.06 0.21
CA LYS A 87 3.32 18.42 0.57
C LYS A 87 2.46 19.02 -0.54
N ARG A 88 3.08 19.48 -1.63
CA ARG A 88 2.36 20.03 -2.79
C ARG A 88 1.90 18.96 -3.77
N ALA A 89 2.46 17.77 -3.70
CA ALA A 89 2.11 16.63 -4.54
C ALA A 89 0.89 15.89 -3.96
N LYS A 90 0.20 15.17 -4.81
CA LYS A 90 -0.82 14.20 -4.37
C LYS A 90 -0.11 12.97 -3.86
N THR A 91 -0.10 12.77 -2.55
CA THR A 91 0.70 11.72 -1.93
C THR A 91 -0.19 10.60 -1.40
N THR A 92 0.08 9.38 -1.87
CA THR A 92 -0.39 8.12 -1.29
C THR A 92 0.76 7.49 -0.50
N VAL A 93 0.47 6.94 0.66
CA VAL A 93 1.45 6.20 1.48
C VAL A 93 1.22 4.70 1.31
N LEU A 94 2.25 3.95 0.97
CA LEU A 94 2.30 2.49 1.11
C LEU A 94 3.05 2.19 2.41
N TYR A 95 2.29 1.84 3.44
CA TYR A 95 2.83 1.52 4.75
C TYR A 95 2.98 0.01 4.90
N VAL A 96 4.23 -0.42 5.00
CA VAL A 96 4.58 -1.81 5.29
C VAL A 96 4.55 -2.01 6.80
N VAL A 97 3.69 -2.88 7.22
CA VAL A 97 3.50 -3.25 8.62
C VAL A 97 4.54 -4.30 8.99
N PRO A 98 5.47 -4.01 9.91
CA PRO A 98 6.50 -4.97 10.29
C PRO A 98 5.93 -6.11 11.16
N ASP A 99 6.64 -7.23 11.18
CA ASP A 99 6.34 -8.31 12.10
C ASP A 99 6.69 -7.90 13.54
N ARG A 100 5.67 -7.64 14.36
CA ARG A 100 5.86 -7.18 15.73
C ARG A 100 6.48 -8.23 16.66
N ASP A 101 6.42 -9.50 16.31
CA ASP A 101 6.95 -10.56 17.18
C ASP A 101 8.48 -10.53 17.22
N ILE A 102 9.12 -9.97 16.19
CA ILE A 102 10.57 -9.81 16.11
C ILE A 102 11.07 -8.42 16.50
N LEU A 103 10.18 -7.43 16.67
CA LEU A 103 10.56 -6.07 17.06
C LEU A 103 10.93 -5.98 18.55
N THR A 104 11.92 -5.13 18.84
CA THR A 104 12.19 -4.66 20.21
C THR A 104 11.06 -3.76 20.72
N ASP A 105 10.99 -3.52 22.02
CA ASP A 105 9.97 -2.64 22.60
C ASP A 105 10.05 -1.20 22.06
N GLN A 106 11.28 -0.72 21.81
CA GLN A 106 11.48 0.61 21.20
C GLN A 106 10.96 0.66 19.75
N GLU A 107 11.21 -0.36 18.96
CA GLU A 107 10.69 -0.44 17.58
C GLU A 107 9.17 -0.58 17.55
N LYS A 108 8.57 -1.36 18.48
CA LYS A 108 7.12 -1.42 18.67
C LYS A 108 6.52 -0.05 18.99
N TYR A 109 7.19 0.71 19.85
CA TYR A 109 6.78 2.06 20.19
C TYR A 109 6.87 3.00 18.97
N ASN A 110 8.00 2.99 18.26
CA ASN A 110 8.21 3.77 17.04
C ASN A 110 7.14 3.45 15.97
N GLU A 111 6.89 2.14 15.77
CA GLU A 111 5.88 1.66 14.82
C GLU A 111 4.49 2.18 15.19
N SER A 112 4.09 2.07 16.43
CA SER A 112 2.78 2.52 16.92
C SER A 112 2.57 4.02 16.73
N LEU A 113 3.60 4.84 16.96
CA LEU A 113 3.55 6.28 16.72
C LEU A 113 3.38 6.59 15.22
N THR A 114 4.23 6.01 14.39
CA THR A 114 4.21 6.23 12.94
C THR A 114 2.90 5.76 12.31
N PHE A 115 2.47 4.56 12.67
CA PHE A 115 1.24 3.95 12.18
C PHE A 115 0.00 4.81 12.48
N ARG A 116 -0.14 5.27 13.73
CA ARG A 116 -1.26 6.13 14.13
C ARG A 116 -1.20 7.49 13.45
N ALA A 117 -0.04 8.15 13.47
CA ALA A 117 0.12 9.47 12.88
C ALA A 117 -0.23 9.50 11.40
N LEU A 118 0.25 8.53 10.62
CA LEU A 118 -0.06 8.43 9.18
C LEU A 118 -1.56 8.23 8.91
N GLN A 119 -2.23 7.38 9.71
CA GLN A 119 -3.68 7.17 9.55
C GLN A 119 -4.48 8.44 9.86
N ASP A 120 -4.10 9.18 10.90
CA ASP A 120 -4.77 10.43 11.25
C ASP A 120 -4.55 11.50 10.18
N ILE A 121 -3.33 11.63 9.64
CA ILE A 121 -3.01 12.54 8.53
C ILE A 121 -3.84 12.18 7.28
N ALA A 122 -3.95 10.89 6.94
CA ALA A 122 -4.76 10.44 5.82
C ALA A 122 -6.24 10.79 6.00
N ARG A 123 -6.80 10.56 7.20
CA ARG A 123 -8.20 10.89 7.51
C ARG A 123 -8.47 12.40 7.49
N CYS A 124 -7.51 13.23 7.88
CA CYS A 124 -7.62 14.68 7.80
C CYS A 124 -7.58 15.22 6.35
N GLY A 125 -7.19 14.38 5.39
CA GLY A 125 -7.15 14.73 3.97
C GLY A 125 -5.84 15.34 3.50
N ASP A 126 -4.80 15.35 4.33
CA ASP A 126 -3.46 15.82 3.95
C ASP A 126 -2.68 14.79 3.11
N LEU A 127 -3.18 13.55 3.07
CA LEU A 127 -2.76 12.50 2.14
C LEU A 127 -3.97 12.07 1.29
N GLU A 128 -3.70 11.65 0.05
CA GLU A 128 -4.75 11.07 -0.80
C GLU A 128 -5.24 9.74 -0.22
N GLN A 129 -4.32 8.91 0.25
CA GLN A 129 -4.62 7.58 0.79
C GLN A 129 -3.44 7.03 1.59
N ILE A 130 -3.72 6.14 2.54
CA ILE A 130 -2.75 5.21 3.11
C ILE A 130 -3.15 3.78 2.76
N ILE A 131 -2.22 3.02 2.19
CA ILE A 131 -2.37 1.62 1.83
C ILE A 131 -1.55 0.82 2.85
N LEU A 132 -2.23 -0.03 3.61
CA LEU A 132 -1.61 -0.90 4.61
C LEU A 132 -1.31 -2.27 4.00
N VAL A 133 -0.08 -2.75 4.21
CA VAL A 133 0.39 -4.06 3.76
C VAL A 133 1.12 -4.75 4.90
N ASP A 134 0.74 -5.96 5.23
CA ASP A 134 1.36 -6.83 6.22
C ASP A 134 2.09 -7.96 5.50
N LEU A 135 3.42 -8.02 5.67
CA LEU A 135 4.25 -9.02 4.99
C LEU A 135 3.87 -10.46 5.37
N ASN A 136 3.51 -10.70 6.62
CA ASN A 136 3.10 -12.03 7.08
C ASN A 136 1.83 -12.50 6.37
N ARG A 137 0.91 -11.58 6.06
CA ARG A 137 -0.30 -11.94 5.31
C ARG A 137 0.00 -12.25 3.84
N VAL A 138 0.92 -11.50 3.24
CA VAL A 138 1.36 -11.78 1.86
C VAL A 138 2.04 -13.15 1.79
N GLU A 139 2.91 -13.45 2.77
CA GLU A 139 3.56 -14.76 2.90
C GLU A 139 2.55 -15.90 3.03
N MET A 140 1.62 -15.80 3.99
CA MET A 140 0.58 -16.81 4.20
C MET A 140 -0.20 -17.15 2.92
N PHE A 141 -0.39 -16.16 2.07
CA PHE A 141 -1.09 -16.31 0.81
C PHE A 141 -0.23 -16.99 -0.26
N LEU A 142 1.06 -16.67 -0.32
CA LEU A 142 1.98 -17.22 -1.32
C LEU A 142 2.39 -18.67 -1.00
N GLY A 143 2.25 -19.10 0.26
CA GLY A 143 2.61 -20.43 0.71
C GLY A 143 4.13 -20.63 0.81
N ASP A 144 4.63 -21.78 0.41
CA ASP A 144 6.06 -22.12 0.52
C ASP A 144 6.91 -21.26 -0.42
N ILE A 145 7.60 -20.26 0.13
CA ILE A 145 8.52 -19.38 -0.59
C ILE A 145 9.97 -19.86 -0.36
N PRO A 146 10.76 -20.06 -1.43
CA PRO A 146 12.19 -20.37 -1.28
C PRO A 146 12.94 -19.27 -0.53
N LEU A 147 13.71 -19.62 0.49
CA LEU A 147 14.42 -18.69 1.36
C LEU A 147 15.37 -17.76 0.58
N GLU A 148 16.04 -18.27 -0.46
CA GLU A 148 16.98 -17.51 -1.30
C GLU A 148 16.36 -16.25 -1.95
N ASN A 149 15.05 -16.28 -2.24
CA ASN A 149 14.35 -15.20 -2.94
C ASN A 149 13.15 -14.67 -2.14
N TYR A 150 13.08 -14.98 -0.85
CA TYR A 150 11.94 -14.71 0.00
C TYR A 150 11.48 -13.25 -0.08
N ASP A 151 12.33 -12.31 0.31
CA ASP A 151 12.00 -10.88 0.31
C ASP A 151 11.68 -10.34 -1.09
N ALA A 152 12.39 -10.84 -2.11
CA ALA A 152 12.17 -10.41 -3.48
C ALA A 152 10.79 -10.88 -4.02
N ILE A 153 10.35 -12.08 -3.66
CA ILE A 153 9.05 -12.62 -4.05
C ILE A 153 7.92 -11.85 -3.36
N LEU A 154 8.04 -11.57 -2.05
CA LEU A 154 7.08 -10.75 -1.32
C LEU A 154 6.98 -9.35 -1.94
N ALA A 155 8.13 -8.69 -2.15
CA ALA A 155 8.20 -7.37 -2.74
C ALA A 155 7.58 -7.33 -4.15
N HIS A 156 7.89 -8.33 -4.98
CA HIS A 156 7.34 -8.44 -6.34
C HIS A 156 5.81 -8.52 -6.34
N ASN A 157 5.22 -9.34 -5.48
CA ASN A 157 3.75 -9.48 -5.40
C ASN A 157 3.07 -8.19 -4.94
N ILE A 158 3.64 -7.50 -3.96
CA ILE A 158 3.12 -6.22 -3.47
C ILE A 158 3.20 -5.16 -4.58
N VAL A 159 4.38 -5.01 -5.18
CA VAL A 159 4.63 -3.99 -6.21
C VAL A 159 3.79 -4.26 -7.46
N ASN A 160 3.72 -5.51 -7.93
CA ASN A 160 2.89 -5.87 -9.08
C ASN A 160 1.40 -5.59 -8.82
N THR A 161 0.89 -5.95 -7.64
CA THR A 161 -0.51 -5.65 -7.29
C THR A 161 -0.78 -4.15 -7.25
N PHE A 162 0.13 -3.38 -6.64
CA PHE A 162 0.02 -1.92 -6.63
C PHE A 162 0.10 -1.35 -8.06
N ALA A 163 1.08 -1.77 -8.86
CA ALA A 163 1.29 -1.27 -10.21
C ALA A 163 0.08 -1.53 -11.12
N MET A 164 -0.53 -2.70 -11.03
CA MET A 164 -1.72 -3.03 -11.79
C MET A 164 -2.94 -2.22 -11.36
N LEU A 165 -3.16 -2.05 -10.06
CA LEU A 165 -4.25 -1.20 -9.55
C LEU A 165 -4.03 0.27 -9.93
N ASN A 166 -2.80 0.75 -9.86
CA ASN A 166 -2.43 2.09 -10.31
C ASN A 166 -2.63 2.25 -11.82
N TYR A 167 -2.26 1.27 -12.63
CA TYR A 167 -2.53 1.26 -14.06
C TYR A 167 -4.04 1.38 -14.35
N PHE A 168 -4.87 0.62 -13.64
CA PHE A 168 -6.32 0.68 -13.77
C PHE A 168 -6.92 2.03 -13.36
N ASP A 169 -6.32 2.74 -12.42
CA ASP A 169 -6.77 4.08 -12.05
C ASP A 169 -6.51 5.14 -13.15
N HIS A 170 -5.65 4.83 -14.15
CA HIS A 170 -5.27 5.73 -15.24
C HIS A 170 -5.85 5.36 -16.62
N ILE A 171 -6.65 4.30 -16.68
CA ILE A 171 -7.35 3.90 -17.90
C ILE A 171 -8.86 3.83 -17.67
N ASP A 172 -9.62 4.02 -18.75
CA ASP A 172 -11.07 3.93 -18.67
C ASP A 172 -11.52 2.47 -18.57
N PRO A 173 -12.38 2.11 -17.60
CA PRO A 173 -12.93 0.78 -17.53
C PRO A 173 -13.96 0.54 -18.65
N VAL A 174 -13.94 -0.65 -19.23
CA VAL A 174 -15.00 -1.11 -20.17
C VAL A 174 -16.36 -1.11 -19.47
N LYS A 175 -16.38 -1.45 -18.18
CA LYS A 175 -17.57 -1.40 -17.34
C LYS A 175 -17.20 -1.19 -15.88
N THR A 176 -17.92 -0.31 -15.21
CA THR A 176 -17.73 -0.10 -13.77
C THR A 176 -19.04 0.17 -13.04
N THR A 177 -19.09 -0.20 -11.77
CA THR A 177 -20.07 0.24 -10.79
C THR A 177 -19.46 1.12 -9.71
N LYS A 178 -18.16 1.44 -9.82
CA LYS A 178 -17.42 2.29 -8.87
C LYS A 178 -18.10 3.65 -8.75
N LYS A 179 -18.22 4.11 -7.51
CA LYS A 179 -18.66 5.45 -7.17
C LYS A 179 -17.52 6.20 -6.50
N LYS A 180 -17.56 7.52 -6.56
CA LYS A 180 -16.61 8.35 -5.79
C LYS A 180 -16.76 8.01 -4.30
N LEU A 181 -15.65 7.65 -3.67
CA LEU A 181 -15.61 7.41 -2.23
C LEU A 181 -15.73 8.73 -1.46
N PRO A 182 -16.33 8.73 -0.27
CA PRO A 182 -16.26 9.87 0.64
C PRO A 182 -14.81 10.23 0.99
N ASP A 183 -14.53 11.50 1.16
CA ASP A 183 -13.17 12.01 1.44
C ASP A 183 -12.55 11.46 2.75
N ALA A 184 -13.36 10.97 3.67
CA ALA A 184 -12.89 10.33 4.90
C ALA A 184 -12.41 8.89 4.71
N VAL A 185 -12.77 8.22 3.60
CA VAL A 185 -12.43 6.81 3.34
C VAL A 185 -11.06 6.75 2.66
N ARG A 186 -10.02 7.00 3.42
CA ARG A 186 -8.64 7.12 2.92
C ARG A 186 -7.67 6.09 3.47
N ILE A 187 -8.14 5.18 4.31
CA ILE A 187 -7.36 4.04 4.81
C ILE A 187 -7.78 2.80 4.02
N SER A 188 -6.83 2.10 3.45
CA SER A 188 -7.09 0.99 2.54
C SER A 188 -6.07 -0.12 2.66
N THR A 189 -6.37 -1.22 2.03
CA THR A 189 -5.41 -2.26 1.67
C THR A 189 -5.71 -2.75 0.27
N ILE A 190 -4.74 -3.42 -0.34
CA ILE A 190 -4.82 -4.04 -1.65
C ILE A 190 -4.74 -5.56 -1.50
N GLY A 191 -5.05 -6.27 -2.56
CA GLY A 191 -4.99 -7.72 -2.57
C GLY A 191 -5.30 -8.29 -3.95
N ILE A 192 -5.30 -9.60 -4.02
CA ILE A 192 -5.59 -10.36 -5.23
C ILE A 192 -6.70 -11.38 -4.96
N LEU A 193 -7.31 -11.88 -6.01
CA LEU A 193 -8.15 -13.08 -5.94
C LEU A 193 -7.31 -14.29 -6.34
N SER A 194 -7.36 -15.34 -5.54
CA SER A 194 -6.75 -16.63 -5.90
C SER A 194 -7.39 -17.23 -7.15
N PRO A 195 -6.80 -18.26 -7.75
CA PRO A 195 -7.44 -19.02 -8.84
C PRO A 195 -8.82 -19.54 -8.47
N ASP A 196 -9.01 -19.94 -7.20
CA ASP A 196 -10.30 -20.43 -6.65
C ASP A 196 -11.24 -19.29 -6.23
N ASP A 197 -10.88 -18.07 -6.59
CA ASP A 197 -11.63 -16.86 -6.25
C ASP A 197 -11.65 -16.51 -4.74
N GLU A 198 -10.73 -16.96 -3.94
CA GLU A 198 -10.58 -16.53 -2.56
C GLU A 198 -9.94 -15.13 -2.48
N GLU A 199 -10.39 -14.34 -1.52
CA GLU A 199 -9.92 -12.97 -1.32
C GLU A 199 -8.65 -12.96 -0.47
N CYS A 200 -7.56 -12.55 -1.05
CA CYS A 200 -6.24 -12.48 -0.41
C CYS A 200 -5.85 -11.03 -0.22
N MET A 201 -6.30 -10.44 0.89
CA MET A 201 -6.00 -9.07 1.26
C MET A 201 -4.65 -9.00 1.98
N PHE A 202 -3.82 -8.03 1.60
CA PHE A 202 -2.48 -7.84 2.17
C PHE A 202 -2.48 -7.22 3.56
N TYR A 203 -3.63 -6.77 4.04
CA TYR A 203 -3.85 -6.36 5.41
C TYR A 203 -5.30 -6.65 5.83
N ASP A 204 -5.51 -7.02 7.09
CA ASP A 204 -6.84 -7.30 7.63
C ASP A 204 -7.49 -6.04 8.18
N LEU A 205 -8.13 -5.26 7.31
CA LEU A 205 -8.80 -4.03 7.71
C LEU A 205 -9.99 -4.31 8.61
N GLN A 206 -10.01 -3.65 9.76
CA GLN A 206 -11.20 -3.60 10.62
C GLN A 206 -12.26 -2.69 9.98
N TRP A 207 -13.52 -3.08 10.05
CA TRP A 207 -14.66 -2.25 9.63
C TRP A 207 -14.58 -1.78 8.18
N VAL A 208 -14.38 -2.73 7.25
CA VAL A 208 -14.38 -2.45 5.81
C VAL A 208 -15.73 -1.85 5.40
N LYS A 209 -15.71 -0.66 4.81
CA LYS A 209 -16.93 0.02 4.29
C LYS A 209 -17.12 -0.18 2.80
N ASP A 210 -16.05 -0.16 2.05
CA ASP A 210 -16.07 -0.28 0.60
C ASP A 210 -15.07 -1.33 0.13
N LYS A 211 -15.48 -2.12 -0.84
CA LYS A 211 -14.67 -3.14 -1.51
C LYS A 211 -14.79 -2.98 -3.02
N GLU A 212 -13.67 -2.86 -3.69
CA GLU A 212 -13.59 -2.76 -5.14
C GLU A 212 -12.89 -3.98 -5.71
N TYR A 213 -13.55 -4.65 -6.66
CA TYR A 213 -12.98 -5.74 -7.44
C TYR A 213 -12.57 -5.21 -8.82
N CYS A 214 -11.30 -5.34 -9.16
CA CYS A 214 -10.72 -4.91 -10.42
C CYS A 214 -10.35 -6.12 -11.27
N TYR A 215 -10.98 -6.25 -12.44
CA TYR A 215 -10.75 -7.35 -13.37
C TYR A 215 -10.06 -6.82 -14.62
N GLY A 216 -8.83 -7.26 -14.85
CA GLY A 216 -8.18 -7.14 -16.15
C GLY A 216 -8.54 -8.35 -17.00
N VAL A 217 -9.21 -8.15 -18.12
CA VAL A 217 -9.72 -9.23 -18.97
C VAL A 217 -9.19 -9.12 -20.39
N THR A 218 -8.99 -10.27 -21.02
CA THR A 218 -8.60 -10.36 -22.43
C THR A 218 -9.79 -10.06 -23.34
N ASP A 219 -9.52 -9.73 -24.59
CA ASP A 219 -10.58 -9.54 -25.58
C ASP A 219 -11.43 -10.80 -25.82
N GLU A 220 -10.85 -11.99 -25.63
CA GLU A 220 -11.56 -13.26 -25.71
C GLU A 220 -12.49 -13.48 -24.54
N ASP A 221 -12.05 -13.18 -23.33
CA ASP A 221 -12.86 -13.30 -22.12
C ASP A 221 -14.01 -12.30 -22.12
N MET A 222 -13.82 -11.11 -22.68
CA MET A 222 -14.89 -10.12 -22.84
C MET A 222 -16.04 -10.60 -23.72
N LYS A 223 -15.80 -11.52 -24.64
CA LYS A 223 -16.83 -12.12 -25.49
C LYS A 223 -17.67 -13.19 -24.76
N LYS A 224 -17.23 -13.65 -23.59
CA LYS A 224 -17.96 -14.66 -22.79
C LYS A 224 -19.18 -14.03 -22.12
N SER A 225 -20.35 -14.50 -22.46
CA SER A 225 -21.63 -14.00 -21.90
C SER A 225 -21.79 -14.27 -20.39
N SER A 226 -21.03 -15.23 -19.85
CA SER A 226 -21.06 -15.63 -18.43
C SER A 226 -20.25 -14.68 -17.53
N LEU A 227 -19.21 -14.03 -18.01
CA LEU A 227 -18.25 -13.26 -17.22
C LEU A 227 -18.92 -12.28 -16.24
N LEU A 228 -19.82 -11.45 -16.74
CA LEU A 228 -20.49 -10.45 -15.91
C LEU A 228 -21.42 -11.09 -14.85
N ARG A 229 -22.00 -12.26 -15.16
CA ARG A 229 -22.82 -13.01 -14.21
C ARG A 229 -21.97 -13.61 -13.10
N GLU A 230 -20.82 -14.16 -13.45
CA GLU A 230 -19.86 -14.72 -12.50
C GLU A 230 -19.35 -13.64 -11.53
N ILE A 231 -18.91 -12.49 -12.06
CA ILE A 231 -18.48 -11.34 -11.23
C ILE A 231 -19.59 -10.90 -10.28
N ARG A 232 -20.84 -10.74 -10.76
CA ARG A 232 -21.96 -10.33 -9.93
C ARG A 232 -22.32 -11.36 -8.85
N ASN A 233 -22.25 -12.65 -9.18
CA ASN A 233 -22.51 -13.72 -8.23
C ASN A 233 -21.46 -13.78 -7.13
N LYS A 234 -20.20 -13.54 -7.47
CA LYS A 234 -19.11 -13.43 -6.52
C LYS A 234 -19.37 -12.30 -5.52
N ILE A 235 -19.63 -11.10 -6.03
CA ILE A 235 -19.88 -9.90 -5.20
C ILE A 235 -21.07 -10.08 -4.27
N LYS A 236 -22.15 -10.75 -4.72
CA LYS A 236 -23.32 -11.03 -3.90
C LYS A 236 -23.04 -11.98 -2.73
N LYS A 237 -22.05 -12.85 -2.86
CA LYS A 237 -21.64 -13.79 -1.80
C LYS A 237 -20.75 -13.15 -0.75
N SER A 238 -20.02 -12.08 -1.12
CA SER A 238 -19.08 -11.41 -0.24
C SER A 238 -19.80 -10.31 0.54
N ASN A 239 -20.07 -10.50 1.80
CA ASN A 239 -20.49 -9.53 2.82
C ASN A 239 -21.78 -8.72 2.57
N LYS A 240 -22.73 -8.82 3.51
CA LYS A 240 -24.00 -8.08 3.50
C LYS A 240 -23.85 -6.60 3.91
N ASP A 241 -22.82 -6.26 4.65
CA ASP A 241 -22.65 -4.94 5.28
C ASP A 241 -21.62 -4.03 4.59
N THR A 242 -20.89 -4.56 3.59
CA THR A 242 -19.87 -3.83 2.84
C THR A 242 -20.38 -3.44 1.46
N ARG A 243 -20.21 -2.18 1.07
CA ARG A 243 -20.53 -1.73 -0.29
C ARG A 243 -19.51 -2.31 -1.26
N CYS A 244 -19.97 -3.10 -2.23
CA CYS A 244 -19.11 -3.74 -3.21
C CYS A 244 -19.27 -3.10 -4.59
N TYR A 245 -18.16 -2.81 -5.23
CA TYR A 245 -18.06 -2.29 -6.58
C TYR A 245 -17.22 -3.23 -7.44
N TYR A 246 -17.41 -3.17 -8.75
CA TYR A 246 -16.51 -3.82 -9.68
C TYR A 246 -16.16 -2.89 -10.84
N SER A 247 -14.96 -3.08 -11.36
CA SER A 247 -14.47 -2.43 -12.58
C SER A 247 -13.82 -3.48 -13.46
N ILE A 248 -14.11 -3.44 -14.75
CA ILE A 248 -13.61 -4.37 -15.77
C ILE A 248 -12.79 -3.55 -16.77
N TYR A 249 -11.55 -3.96 -16.99
CA TYR A 249 -10.59 -3.31 -17.89
C TYR A 249 -10.16 -4.28 -18.96
N SER A 250 -9.93 -3.77 -20.20
CA SER A 250 -9.27 -4.53 -21.25
C SER A 250 -7.77 -4.49 -21.04
N ILE A 251 -7.12 -5.65 -21.05
CA ILE A 251 -5.67 -5.77 -20.93
C ILE A 251 -5.10 -6.71 -21.99
N GLU A 252 -3.87 -6.42 -22.41
CA GLU A 252 -3.08 -7.33 -23.25
C GLU A 252 -2.39 -8.35 -22.33
N SER A 253 -3.06 -9.45 -22.06
CA SER A 253 -2.55 -10.55 -21.24
C SER A 253 -3.17 -11.86 -21.71
N ASP A 254 -2.47 -12.96 -21.50
CA ASP A 254 -2.98 -14.30 -21.81
C ASP A 254 -3.98 -14.82 -20.79
N GLN A 255 -4.11 -14.15 -19.64
CA GLN A 255 -4.96 -14.58 -18.53
C GLN A 255 -5.71 -13.42 -17.89
N VAL A 256 -6.90 -13.71 -17.37
CA VAL A 256 -7.67 -12.77 -16.54
C VAL A 256 -6.89 -12.48 -15.25
N GLN A 257 -6.69 -11.21 -14.98
CA GLN A 257 -6.05 -10.72 -13.75
C GLN A 257 -7.11 -10.15 -12.82
N LYS A 258 -7.04 -10.47 -11.55
CA LYS A 258 -8.06 -10.14 -10.56
C LYS A 258 -7.43 -9.52 -9.32
N PHE A 259 -7.77 -8.27 -9.05
CA PHE A 259 -7.25 -7.50 -7.93
C PHE A 259 -8.38 -6.98 -7.05
N LEU A 260 -8.03 -6.64 -5.81
CA LEU A 260 -8.95 -6.13 -4.80
C LEU A 260 -8.37 -4.88 -4.14
N ARG A 261 -9.28 -3.99 -3.78
CA ARG A 261 -8.99 -2.86 -2.90
C ARG A 261 -10.11 -2.74 -1.87
N THR A 262 -9.77 -2.59 -0.61
CA THR A 262 -10.75 -2.34 0.45
C THR A 262 -10.45 -1.04 1.16
N HIS A 263 -11.49 -0.37 1.64
CA HIS A 263 -11.40 0.96 2.23
C HIS A 263 -12.20 1.07 3.53
N THR A 264 -11.68 1.90 4.45
CA THR A 264 -12.37 2.27 5.69
C THR A 264 -12.10 3.73 6.05
N ASP A 265 -12.95 4.31 6.90
CA ASP A 265 -12.77 5.62 7.51
C ASP A 265 -12.30 5.54 8.98
N ILE A 266 -12.12 4.33 9.49
CA ILE A 266 -11.75 4.04 10.88
C ILE A 266 -10.25 3.76 10.95
N CYS A 267 -9.55 4.39 11.90
CA CYS A 267 -8.16 4.05 12.20
C CYS A 267 -8.07 2.60 12.68
N GLN A 268 -7.07 1.91 12.18
CA GLN A 268 -6.81 0.52 12.52
C GLN A 268 -6.05 0.45 13.84
N THR A 269 -6.53 -0.40 14.72
CA THR A 269 -5.81 -0.75 15.94
C THR A 269 -5.17 -2.11 15.71
N ARG A 270 -3.89 -2.23 16.05
CA ARG A 270 -3.32 -3.57 16.19
C ARG A 270 -3.93 -4.22 17.43
N ASN A 271 -4.42 -5.45 17.28
CA ASN A 271 -4.75 -6.29 18.44
C ASN A 271 -3.42 -6.56 19.18
N GLU A 272 -3.06 -5.65 20.07
CA GLU A 272 -2.16 -6.01 21.15
C GLU A 272 -2.89 -7.13 21.87
N LYS A 273 -2.39 -8.35 21.78
CA LYS A 273 -2.63 -9.30 22.85
C LYS A 273 -2.13 -8.55 24.08
N ILE A 274 -3.05 -8.02 24.84
CA ILE A 274 -2.79 -7.64 26.21
C ILE A 274 -2.43 -8.98 26.85
N ASP A 275 -1.15 -9.30 26.87
CA ASP A 275 -0.65 -10.24 27.83
C ASP A 275 -1.12 -9.64 29.13
N ALA A 276 -2.13 -10.26 29.70
CA ALA A 276 -2.52 -10.04 31.06
C ALA A 276 -1.27 -10.40 31.91
N ALA A 277 -0.34 -9.47 31.95
CA ALA A 277 0.78 -9.49 32.82
C ALA A 277 0.16 -9.28 34.19
N THR A 278 -0.08 -10.35 34.79
CA THR A 278 -0.23 -10.71 36.16
C THR A 278 0.43 -9.73 37.12
N PRO A 279 -0.19 -9.56 38.26
CA PRO A 279 0.05 -8.54 39.29
C PRO A 279 1.46 -8.54 39.85
#